data_39cdad75dc791f4d2bb6475d46978a5f
#
_entry.id   39cdad75dc791f4d2bb6475d46978a5f
#
_cell.length_a   1.000
_cell.length_b   1.000
_cell.length_c   1.000
_cell.angle_alpha   90.00
_cell.angle_beta   90.00
_cell.angle_gamma   90.00
#
_symmetry.space_group_name_H-M   'P 1'
#
loop_
_entity.id
_entity.type
_entity.pdbx_description
1 polymer ?
#
loop_
_entity_poly.entity_id
_entity_poly.type
_entity_poly.pdbx_seq_one_letter_code
_entity_poly.pdbx_strand_id
1 'polypeptide(L)'
;LLLYSPDALAMPIELPSAEAQWRTTDLQLGLARLVESQREQWTPQQLALDRLQAYSVKKGCYPGQEIVARTHFLGKAKRVLQLLETDAAVDAGDAVALDGSAIGTVVSVAGNLALAVLPLELTLDAGTALQAGTHGARPRALTTGLER
;
A
#
# COMPACT_ATOMS: atom_id res chain seq x y z
N LEU A 1 23.27 13.49 24.84
CA LEU A 1 24.27 14.02 23.90
C LEU A 1 24.80 12.85 23.08
N LEU A 2 24.36 12.73 21.81
CA LEU A 2 24.93 11.76 20.88
C LEU A 2 26.27 12.32 20.40
N LEU A 3 27.34 11.66 20.78
CA LEU A 3 28.69 11.98 20.28
C LEU A 3 28.79 11.37 18.86
N TYR A 4 28.75 12.21 17.87
CA TYR A 4 29.03 11.85 16.48
C TYR A 4 30.55 11.75 16.31
N SER A 5 31.05 10.54 16.02
CA SER A 5 32.42 10.31 15.61
C SER A 5 32.48 10.23 14.09
N PRO A 6 33.15 11.15 13.40
CA PRO A 6 33.27 11.11 11.95
C PRO A 6 34.04 9.89 11.42
N ASP A 7 34.82 9.25 12.24
CA ASP A 7 35.62 8.06 11.89
C ASP A 7 34.83 6.74 11.98
N ALA A 8 33.57 6.81 12.44
CA ALA A 8 32.67 5.65 12.60
C ALA A 8 31.62 5.54 11.49
N LEU A 9 31.77 6.23 10.38
CA LEU A 9 30.99 5.95 9.16
C LEU A 9 31.48 4.64 8.54
N ALA A 10 31.23 3.52 9.24
CA ALA A 10 31.20 2.24 8.56
C ALA A 10 30.25 2.39 7.39
N MET A 11 30.71 2.05 6.18
CA MET A 11 29.83 1.94 5.00
C MET A 11 28.60 1.16 5.41
N PRO A 12 27.39 1.60 5.01
CA PRO A 12 26.18 0.87 5.30
C PRO A 12 26.37 -0.59 4.90
N ILE A 13 26.22 -1.50 5.84
CA ILE A 13 26.23 -2.94 5.53
C ILE A 13 24.89 -3.19 4.83
N GLU A 14 24.95 -3.47 3.54
CA GLU A 14 23.79 -3.95 2.81
C GLU A 14 23.42 -5.33 3.36
N LEU A 15 22.29 -5.41 4.08
CA LEU A 15 21.69 -6.64 4.55
C LEU A 15 20.43 -6.89 3.72
N PRO A 16 20.49 -7.67 2.63
CA PRO A 16 19.33 -7.95 1.77
C PRO A 16 18.15 -8.53 2.56
N SER A 17 18.44 -9.33 3.59
CA SER A 17 17.42 -9.86 4.51
C SER A 17 16.72 -8.76 5.33
N ALA A 18 17.45 -7.73 5.77
CA ALA A 18 16.87 -6.61 6.52
C ALA A 18 15.99 -5.74 5.62
N GLU A 19 16.40 -5.49 4.39
CA GLU A 19 15.57 -4.77 3.40
C GLU A 19 14.28 -5.54 3.10
N ALA A 20 14.35 -6.83 2.87
CA ALA A 20 13.18 -7.67 2.63
C ALA A 20 12.21 -7.66 3.83
N GLN A 21 12.74 -7.75 5.06
CA GLN A 21 11.94 -7.64 6.27
C GLN A 21 11.29 -6.26 6.41
N TRP A 22 12.02 -5.19 6.10
CA TRP A 22 11.49 -3.83 6.13
C TRP A 22 10.35 -3.66 5.13
N ARG A 23 10.53 -4.11 3.88
CA ARG A 23 9.48 -4.07 2.85
C ARG A 23 8.24 -4.86 3.28
N THR A 24 8.43 -6.04 3.84
CA THR A 24 7.33 -6.87 4.38
C THR A 24 6.56 -6.12 5.48
N THR A 25 7.28 -5.51 6.41
CA THR A 25 6.67 -4.71 7.49
C THR A 25 5.89 -3.51 6.94
N ASP A 26 6.44 -2.80 5.95
CA ASP A 26 5.73 -1.69 5.30
C ASP A 26 4.39 -2.17 4.71
N LEU A 27 4.39 -3.30 4.00
CA LEU A 27 3.15 -3.83 3.43
C LEU A 27 2.14 -4.23 4.52
N GLN A 28 2.60 -4.89 5.57
CA GLN A 28 1.73 -5.25 6.70
C GLN A 28 1.10 -4.03 7.37
N LEU A 29 1.81 -2.92 7.40
CA LEU A 29 1.33 -1.63 7.92
C LEU A 29 0.52 -0.82 6.87
N GLY A 30 0.38 -1.31 5.64
CA GLY A 30 -0.33 -0.64 4.56
C GLY A 30 0.44 0.56 3.96
N LEU A 31 1.76 0.53 4.03
CA LEU A 31 2.64 1.53 3.43
C LEU A 31 3.06 1.08 2.03
N ALA A 32 2.35 1.52 1.01
CA ALA A 32 2.68 1.19 -0.37
C ALA A 32 3.93 1.96 -0.83
N ARG A 33 4.88 1.24 -1.42
CA ARG A 33 6.03 1.81 -2.12
C ARG A 33 5.75 1.81 -3.61
N LEU A 34 5.53 3.00 -4.16
CA LEU A 34 5.22 3.17 -5.58
C LEU A 34 6.49 3.16 -6.41
N VAL A 35 6.43 2.53 -7.58
CA VAL A 35 7.47 2.60 -8.60
C VAL A 35 7.17 3.75 -9.59
N GLU A 36 8.18 4.18 -10.36
CA GLU A 36 8.05 5.34 -11.26
C GLU A 36 6.91 5.19 -12.27
N SER A 37 6.67 3.97 -12.77
CA SER A 37 5.55 3.69 -13.69
C SER A 37 4.16 3.92 -13.09
N GLN A 38 4.06 4.00 -11.76
CA GLN A 38 2.80 4.24 -11.05
C GLN A 38 2.57 5.72 -10.68
N ARG A 39 3.45 6.60 -11.17
CA ARG A 39 3.34 8.04 -10.93
C ARG A 39 1.98 8.56 -11.39
N GLU A 40 1.33 9.35 -10.55
CA GLU A 40 0.02 9.97 -10.78
C GLU A 40 -1.17 9.00 -10.98
N GLN A 41 -0.98 7.70 -10.73
CA GLN A 41 -2.05 6.70 -10.90
C GLN A 41 -2.98 6.62 -9.68
N TRP A 42 -2.52 7.00 -8.50
CA TRP A 42 -3.23 6.75 -7.24
C TRP A 42 -3.49 8.02 -6.47
N THR A 43 -4.70 8.16 -5.94
CA THR A 43 -5.00 9.22 -4.98
C THR A 43 -4.59 8.80 -3.56
N PRO A 44 -4.29 9.75 -2.66
CA PRO A 44 -3.99 9.44 -1.26
C PRO A 44 -5.08 8.62 -0.56
N GLN A 45 -6.35 8.84 -0.91
CA GLN A 45 -7.48 8.10 -0.34
C GLN A 45 -7.52 6.63 -0.83
N GLN A 46 -7.18 6.38 -2.10
CA GLN A 46 -7.09 5.02 -2.62
C GLN A 46 -5.96 4.23 -1.94
N LEU A 47 -4.89 4.91 -1.55
CA LEU A 47 -3.78 4.33 -0.79
C LEU A 47 -4.03 4.31 0.72
N ALA A 48 -5.24 4.63 1.18
CA ALA A 48 -5.64 4.67 2.59
C ALA A 48 -4.71 5.53 3.48
N LEU A 49 -4.15 6.61 2.91
CA LEU A 49 -3.23 7.51 3.62
C LEU A 49 -3.94 8.40 4.65
N ASP A 50 -5.26 8.49 4.59
CA ASP A 50 -6.12 9.11 5.62
C ASP A 50 -6.04 8.35 6.95
N ARG A 51 -5.97 7.03 6.92
CA ARG A 51 -5.75 6.18 8.09
C ARG A 51 -4.49 6.57 8.86
N LEU A 52 -3.47 6.98 8.15
CA LEU A 52 -2.18 7.40 8.70
C LEU A 52 -2.11 8.90 9.02
N GLN A 53 -3.20 9.65 8.79
CA GLN A 53 -3.23 11.11 8.87
C GLN A 53 -2.11 11.79 8.05
N ALA A 54 -1.73 11.16 6.93
CA ALA A 54 -0.63 11.62 6.09
C ALA A 54 -0.95 12.88 5.28
N TYR A 55 -2.21 13.31 5.25
CA TYR A 55 -2.65 14.57 4.65
C TYR A 55 -3.76 15.22 5.49
N SER A 56 -4.04 16.49 5.24
CA SER A 56 -5.09 17.23 5.92
C SER A 56 -5.90 18.06 4.93
N VAL A 57 -7.23 17.94 5.00
CA VAL A 57 -8.16 18.79 4.25
C VAL A 57 -8.43 20.14 4.91
N LYS A 58 -8.01 20.30 6.18
CA LYS A 58 -8.19 21.54 6.97
C LYS A 58 -6.96 22.43 6.97
N LYS A 59 -5.82 21.93 6.51
CA LYS A 59 -4.57 22.68 6.40
C LYS A 59 -4.64 23.63 5.20
N GLY A 60 -3.92 24.75 5.28
CA GLY A 60 -3.80 25.70 4.18
C GLY A 60 -3.25 25.08 2.89
N CYS A 61 -3.25 25.84 1.80
CA CYS A 61 -2.93 25.36 0.45
C CYS A 61 -1.58 24.62 0.36
N TYR A 62 -1.59 23.49 -0.35
CA TYR A 62 -0.41 22.73 -0.73
C TYR A 62 -0.65 22.07 -2.10
N PRO A 63 0.41 21.70 -2.84
CA PRO A 63 0.26 21.07 -4.15
C PRO A 63 -0.58 19.78 -4.06
N GLY A 64 -1.58 19.62 -4.94
CA GLY A 64 -2.49 18.49 -4.99
C GLY A 64 -3.65 18.51 -3.97
N GLN A 65 -3.76 19.58 -3.17
CA GLN A 65 -4.85 19.71 -2.19
C GLN A 65 -6.24 19.64 -2.82
N GLU A 66 -6.42 20.19 -4.00
CA GLU A 66 -7.71 20.20 -4.68
C GLU A 66 -8.21 18.78 -5.00
N ILE A 67 -7.34 17.85 -5.37
CA ILE A 67 -7.70 16.45 -5.63
C ILE A 67 -8.11 15.79 -4.32
N VAL A 68 -7.32 15.99 -3.25
CA VAL A 68 -7.59 15.44 -1.92
C VAL A 68 -8.91 16.00 -1.37
N ALA A 69 -9.10 17.31 -1.42
CA ALA A 69 -10.32 17.97 -0.93
C ALA A 69 -11.54 17.57 -1.75
N ARG A 70 -11.44 17.56 -3.07
CA ARG A 70 -12.53 17.15 -3.96
C ARG A 70 -12.98 15.72 -3.67
N THR A 71 -12.05 14.79 -3.51
CA THR A 71 -12.37 13.39 -3.18
C THR A 71 -13.00 13.29 -1.79
N HIS A 72 -12.55 14.09 -0.83
CA HIS A 72 -13.07 14.09 0.54
C HIS A 72 -14.48 14.68 0.64
N PHE A 73 -14.74 15.83 -0.03
CA PHE A 73 -16.00 16.56 0.13
C PHE A 73 -17.07 16.21 -0.92
N LEU A 74 -16.68 15.91 -2.15
CA LEU A 74 -17.61 15.71 -3.28
C LEU A 74 -17.73 14.25 -3.71
N GLY A 75 -16.82 13.37 -3.28
CA GLY A 75 -16.85 11.96 -3.64
C GLY A 75 -16.11 11.13 -2.62
N LYS A 76 -16.73 10.06 -2.12
CA LYS A 76 -16.01 9.06 -1.35
C LYS A 76 -15.11 8.26 -2.30
N ALA A 77 -13.90 7.94 -1.86
CA ALA A 77 -13.08 6.98 -2.59
C ALA A 77 -13.87 5.67 -2.74
N LYS A 78 -14.14 5.28 -3.98
CA LYS A 78 -14.83 4.01 -4.27
C LYS A 78 -13.92 2.79 -4.17
N ARG A 79 -12.64 3.02 -3.98
CA ARG A 79 -11.58 2.02 -3.90
C ARG A 79 -10.69 2.30 -2.71
N VAL A 80 -10.12 1.25 -2.13
CA VAL A 80 -9.27 1.32 -0.94
C VAL A 80 -8.16 0.28 -1.03
N LEU A 81 -7.05 0.57 -0.36
CA LEU A 81 -5.92 -0.34 -0.23
C LEU A 81 -6.28 -1.53 0.67
N GLN A 82 -5.99 -2.73 0.18
CA GLN A 82 -6.15 -4.00 0.89
C GLN A 82 -4.83 -4.76 0.87
N LEU A 83 -4.54 -5.45 1.99
CA LEU A 83 -3.42 -6.38 2.05
C LEU A 83 -3.88 -7.77 1.59
N LEU A 84 -3.11 -8.36 0.71
CA LEU A 84 -3.30 -9.71 0.20
C LEU A 84 -2.09 -10.58 0.53
N GLU A 85 -2.32 -11.84 0.81
CA GLU A 85 -1.31 -12.90 0.79
C GLU A 85 -1.49 -13.72 -0.48
N THR A 86 -0.41 -13.94 -1.22
CA THR A 86 -0.40 -14.63 -2.52
C THR A 86 0.30 -15.98 -2.41
N ASP A 87 -0.13 -16.94 -3.22
CA ASP A 87 0.46 -18.28 -3.23
C ASP A 87 1.86 -18.30 -3.89
N ALA A 88 2.16 -17.30 -4.72
CA ALA A 88 3.47 -17.10 -5.33
C ALA A 88 3.75 -15.61 -5.54
N ALA A 89 4.95 -15.28 -6.01
CA ALA A 89 5.33 -13.89 -6.29
C ALA A 89 4.46 -13.29 -7.41
N VAL A 90 4.04 -12.06 -7.21
CA VAL A 90 3.27 -11.24 -8.15
C VAL A 90 3.97 -9.91 -8.36
N ASP A 91 3.59 -9.18 -9.41
CA ASP A 91 4.21 -7.91 -9.74
C ASP A 91 3.26 -6.71 -9.48
N ALA A 92 3.86 -5.56 -9.18
CA ALA A 92 3.11 -4.31 -9.14
C ALA A 92 2.55 -4.01 -10.54
N GLY A 93 1.24 -3.74 -10.61
CA GLY A 93 0.51 -3.59 -11.86
C GLY A 93 -0.34 -4.81 -12.23
N ASP A 94 -0.12 -5.96 -11.62
CA ASP A 94 -0.95 -7.14 -11.85
C ASP A 94 -2.41 -6.87 -11.50
N ALA A 95 -3.31 -7.42 -12.33
CA ALA A 95 -4.74 -7.35 -12.06
C ALA A 95 -5.11 -8.25 -10.89
N VAL A 96 -6.00 -7.76 -10.03
CA VAL A 96 -6.69 -8.59 -9.04
C VAL A 96 -8.08 -8.94 -9.54
N ALA A 97 -8.42 -10.22 -9.54
CA ALA A 97 -9.69 -10.72 -10.01
C ALA A 97 -10.46 -11.49 -8.92
N LEU A 98 -11.78 -11.41 -9.00
CA LEU A 98 -12.73 -12.22 -8.23
C LEU A 98 -13.66 -12.89 -9.25
N ASP A 99 -13.80 -14.21 -9.16
CA ASP A 99 -14.64 -15.00 -10.06
C ASP A 99 -14.36 -14.72 -11.56
N GLY A 100 -13.07 -14.54 -11.91
CA GLY A 100 -12.62 -14.27 -13.26
C GLY A 100 -12.80 -12.82 -13.73
N SER A 101 -13.41 -11.95 -12.93
CA SER A 101 -13.60 -10.53 -13.25
C SER A 101 -12.53 -9.67 -12.59
N ALA A 102 -11.83 -8.85 -13.36
CA ALA A 102 -10.84 -7.92 -12.81
C ALA A 102 -11.53 -6.86 -11.94
N ILE A 103 -11.16 -6.79 -10.66
CA ILE A 103 -11.72 -5.87 -9.67
C ILE A 103 -10.74 -4.81 -9.18
N GLY A 104 -9.45 -5.02 -9.38
CA GLY A 104 -8.44 -4.09 -8.89
C GLY A 104 -7.06 -4.35 -9.45
N THR A 105 -6.06 -3.72 -8.81
CA THR A 105 -4.66 -3.76 -9.28
C THR A 105 -3.71 -3.82 -8.08
N VAL A 106 -2.67 -4.63 -8.20
CA VAL A 106 -1.56 -4.70 -7.24
C VAL A 106 -0.73 -3.42 -7.32
N VAL A 107 -0.45 -2.82 -6.17
CA VAL A 107 0.27 -1.55 -6.07
C VAL A 107 1.71 -1.75 -5.59
N SER A 108 1.93 -2.63 -4.60
CA SER A 108 3.24 -2.85 -3.99
C SER A 108 3.36 -4.28 -3.52
N VAL A 109 4.56 -4.84 -3.58
CA VAL A 109 4.80 -6.26 -3.29
C VAL A 109 6.04 -6.45 -2.41
N ALA A 110 6.00 -7.47 -1.55
CA ALA A 110 7.14 -7.93 -0.78
C ALA A 110 6.96 -9.43 -0.42
N GLY A 111 7.80 -10.28 -0.98
CA GLY A 111 7.67 -11.74 -0.82
C GLY A 111 6.32 -12.23 -1.35
N ASN A 112 5.54 -12.86 -0.49
CA ASN A 112 4.18 -13.33 -0.76
C ASN A 112 3.08 -12.37 -0.31
N LEU A 113 3.43 -11.12 0.03
CA LEU A 113 2.47 -10.08 0.37
C LEU A 113 2.34 -9.08 -0.77
N ALA A 114 1.12 -8.64 -1.01
CA ALA A 114 0.78 -7.61 -1.98
C ALA A 114 -0.21 -6.61 -1.37
N LEU A 115 0.02 -5.33 -1.61
CA LEU A 115 -1.00 -4.30 -1.41
C LEU A 115 -1.70 -4.06 -2.73
N ALA A 116 -3.02 -4.12 -2.74
CA ALA A 116 -3.84 -3.91 -3.92
C ALA A 116 -4.93 -2.88 -3.67
N VAL A 117 -5.29 -2.09 -4.69
CA VAL A 117 -6.41 -1.16 -4.65
C VAL A 117 -7.64 -1.85 -5.20
N LEU A 118 -8.61 -2.12 -4.32
CA LEU A 118 -9.84 -2.87 -4.59
C LEU A 118 -11.08 -2.01 -4.30
N PRO A 119 -12.28 -2.39 -4.82
CA PRO A 119 -13.52 -1.69 -4.51
C PRO A 119 -13.80 -1.69 -3.00
N LEU A 120 -14.19 -0.52 -2.46
CA LEU A 120 -14.53 -0.35 -1.04
C LEU A 120 -15.77 -1.15 -0.62
N GLU A 121 -16.72 -1.30 -1.54
CA GLU A 121 -18.01 -1.99 -1.27
C GLU A 121 -17.85 -3.51 -1.19
N LEU A 122 -16.70 -4.04 -1.58
CA LEU A 122 -16.43 -5.47 -1.56
C LEU A 122 -16.11 -5.93 -0.14
N THR A 123 -16.99 -6.71 0.45
CA THR A 123 -16.72 -7.35 1.73
C THR A 123 -15.80 -8.55 1.48
N LEU A 124 -14.53 -8.37 1.76
CA LEU A 124 -13.53 -9.42 1.67
C LEU A 124 -13.26 -9.99 3.06
N ASP A 125 -13.53 -11.25 3.24
CA ASP A 125 -13.14 -12.01 4.42
C ASP A 125 -11.89 -12.85 4.14
N ALA A 126 -11.30 -13.45 5.17
CA ALA A 126 -10.11 -14.27 5.03
C ALA A 126 -10.34 -15.54 4.19
N GLY A 127 -11.59 -15.92 3.93
CA GLY A 127 -11.98 -17.05 3.10
C GLY A 127 -12.22 -16.69 1.64
N THR A 128 -12.26 -15.40 1.31
CA THR A 128 -12.50 -14.95 -0.07
C THR A 128 -11.31 -15.32 -0.95
N ALA A 129 -11.54 -16.15 -1.96
CA ALA A 129 -10.53 -16.55 -2.93
C ALA A 129 -10.45 -15.49 -4.05
N LEU A 130 -9.30 -14.84 -4.15
CA LEU A 130 -8.96 -13.89 -5.21
C LEU A 130 -7.87 -14.47 -6.11
N GLN A 131 -7.65 -13.85 -7.24
CA GLN A 131 -6.47 -14.06 -8.08
C GLN A 131 -5.72 -12.73 -8.21
N ALA A 132 -4.40 -12.77 -8.04
CA ALA A 132 -3.49 -11.66 -8.34
C ALA A 132 -2.56 -12.10 -9.47
N GLY A 133 -2.63 -11.45 -10.62
CA GLY A 133 -2.02 -11.99 -11.84
C GLY A 133 -2.58 -13.38 -12.15
N THR A 134 -1.72 -14.39 -12.14
CA THR A 134 -2.09 -15.80 -12.36
C THR A 134 -2.12 -16.65 -11.08
N HIS A 135 -1.88 -16.04 -9.93
CA HIS A 135 -1.71 -16.73 -8.63
C HIS A 135 -2.90 -16.52 -7.72
N GLY A 136 -3.17 -17.50 -6.88
CA GLY A 136 -4.18 -17.39 -5.83
C GLY A 136 -3.78 -16.33 -4.81
N ALA A 137 -4.77 -15.60 -4.32
CA ALA A 137 -4.58 -14.56 -3.32
C ALA A 137 -5.72 -14.58 -2.28
N ARG A 138 -5.43 -14.16 -1.06
CA ARG A 138 -6.40 -14.07 0.04
C ARG A 138 -6.26 -12.76 0.79
N PRO A 139 -7.35 -12.14 1.22
CA PRO A 139 -7.30 -10.94 2.05
C PRO A 139 -6.63 -11.22 3.40
N ARG A 140 -5.85 -10.26 3.85
CA ARG A 140 -5.23 -10.23 5.18
C ARG A 140 -5.52 -8.90 5.85
N ALA A 141 -5.68 -8.92 7.17
CA ALA A 141 -5.81 -7.69 7.92
C ALA A 141 -4.48 -6.93 7.93
N LEU A 142 -4.56 -5.61 7.82
CA LEU A 142 -3.41 -4.75 8.07
C LEU A 142 -3.04 -4.79 9.56
N THR A 143 -1.76 -4.69 9.85
CA THR A 143 -1.28 -4.54 11.22
C THR A 143 -1.65 -3.13 11.72
N THR A 144 -2.23 -3.06 12.90
CA THR A 144 -2.54 -1.80 13.58
C THR A 144 -1.29 -1.22 14.25
N GLY A 145 -1.32 0.06 14.60
CA GLY A 145 -0.27 0.72 15.39
C GLY A 145 0.32 1.98 14.76
N LEU A 146 0.02 2.27 13.48
CA LEU A 146 0.34 3.55 12.84
C LEU A 146 -0.84 4.53 12.85
N GLU A 147 -2.02 4.07 13.15
CA GLU A 147 -3.22 4.90 13.27
C GLU A 147 -3.15 5.74 14.55
N ARG A 148 -3.48 7.01 14.43
CA ARG A 148 -3.54 7.96 15.54
C ARG A 148 -4.96 8.50 15.73
#